data_98ceb8403620ceffec85def381220087
#
_entry.id   98ceb8403620ceffec85def381220087
#
_cell.length_a   1.000
_cell.length_b   1.000
_cell.length_c   1.000
_cell.angle_alpha   90.00
_cell.angle_beta   90.00
_cell.angle_gamma   90.00
#
_symmetry.space_group_name_H-M   'P 1'
#
loop_
_entity.id
_entity.type
_entity.pdbx_description
1 polymer ?
#
loop_
_entity_poly.entity_id
_entity_poly.type
_entity_poly.pdbx_seq_one_letter_code
_entity_poly.pdbx_strand_id
1 'polypeptide(L)'
;MREEVQNYYGQQLHSSDDLQTNACCDQEPPAYLKPLLAQLHDEVVMRYYGCGLVAPQLLKGMRILDLGSGSGRDVYLLSALVGEHGEVVGVDMTDEQLEVARRHQDYHRDTFGYVKSNVRFLKGYIEELDKLDLEDSYFDIIISNCVINLSTDKPKVLRDVKRLLKPGGEFYFSDVYADRRVPDNLRNDPVLYGECLAGALYWNDFLNLAKQSGFADPRLVESRRLTIENPDIEARLGRQRFYSATYRLFNIDGLEPACEDYGQAVVYKGTVDQHPHAFSLDDHHVIETGKVFPVCGNTWLMLEKSRFAEHFTFIGNFDTHYGIFEGCGLNVPFEDNDAGNDGAPCC
;
A
#
# COMPACT_ATOMS: atom_id res chain seq x y z
N MET A 1 17.81 -17.24 1.93
CA MET A 1 16.79 -16.30 1.44
C MET A 1 17.06 -14.86 1.88
N ARG A 2 17.02 -14.47 3.18
CA ARG A 2 17.31 -13.08 3.61
C ARG A 2 18.67 -12.56 3.13
N GLU A 3 19.74 -13.33 3.34
CA GLU A 3 21.10 -12.96 2.90
C GLU A 3 21.19 -12.86 1.37
N GLU A 4 20.46 -13.67 0.64
CA GLU A 4 20.40 -13.62 -0.84
C GLU A 4 19.74 -12.34 -1.33
N VAL A 5 18.61 -11.93 -0.70
CA VAL A 5 17.93 -10.66 -1.00
C VAL A 5 18.83 -9.47 -0.65
N GLN A 6 19.48 -9.50 0.50
CA GLN A 6 20.40 -8.46 0.93
C GLN A 6 21.57 -8.31 -0.04
N ASN A 7 22.17 -9.42 -0.51
CA ASN A 7 23.22 -9.42 -1.51
C ASN A 7 22.71 -8.90 -2.88
N TYR A 8 21.49 -9.28 -3.28
CA TYR A 8 20.91 -8.86 -4.55
C TYR A 8 20.77 -7.33 -4.60
N TYR A 9 20.14 -6.72 -3.61
CA TYR A 9 19.91 -5.27 -3.56
C TYR A 9 21.13 -4.45 -3.07
N GLY A 10 22.04 -5.06 -2.31
CA GLY A 10 23.22 -4.38 -1.79
C GLY A 10 24.43 -4.41 -2.71
N GLN A 11 24.65 -5.53 -3.42
CA GLN A 11 25.91 -5.78 -4.15
C GLN A 11 25.73 -6.06 -5.65
N GLN A 12 24.57 -6.60 -6.08
CA GLN A 12 24.38 -6.96 -7.49
C GLN A 12 23.69 -5.86 -8.28
N LEU A 13 22.72 -5.16 -7.70
CA LEU A 13 22.04 -4.04 -8.35
C LEU A 13 22.78 -2.73 -8.07
N HIS A 14 23.10 -2.02 -9.15
CA HIS A 14 23.70 -0.68 -9.10
C HIS A 14 22.72 0.42 -9.50
N SER A 15 21.71 0.06 -10.31
CA SER A 15 20.64 0.95 -10.75
C SER A 15 19.36 0.16 -11.01
N SER A 16 18.24 0.86 -11.17
CA SER A 16 16.96 0.25 -11.59
C SER A 16 17.02 -0.43 -12.96
N ASP A 17 17.97 -0.05 -13.81
CA ASP A 17 18.16 -0.64 -15.15
C ASP A 17 18.72 -2.07 -15.09
N ASP A 18 19.24 -2.51 -13.94
CA ASP A 18 19.77 -3.86 -13.73
C ASP A 18 18.67 -4.89 -13.43
N LEU A 19 17.42 -4.44 -13.21
CA LEU A 19 16.28 -5.32 -12.99
C LEU A 19 15.93 -6.10 -14.25
N GLN A 20 15.54 -7.38 -14.07
CA GLN A 20 15.26 -8.31 -15.17
C GLN A 20 13.78 -8.38 -15.57
N THR A 21 12.92 -7.67 -14.85
CA THR A 21 11.49 -7.57 -15.14
C THR A 21 11.03 -6.12 -15.07
N ASN A 22 9.91 -5.81 -15.72
CA ASN A 22 9.26 -4.50 -15.60
C ASN A 22 8.28 -4.42 -14.40
N ALA A 23 8.50 -5.21 -13.35
CA ALA A 23 7.73 -5.12 -12.12
C ALA A 23 7.87 -3.74 -11.47
N CYS A 24 9.06 -3.13 -11.64
CA CYS A 24 9.36 -1.77 -11.20
C CYS A 24 9.12 -0.74 -12.32
N CYS A 25 8.28 0.26 -12.03
CA CYS A 25 8.30 1.61 -12.61
C CYS A 25 7.99 1.81 -14.09
N ASP A 26 6.67 1.86 -14.44
CA ASP A 26 6.24 2.49 -15.70
C ASP A 26 5.05 3.46 -15.52
N GLN A 27 4.71 3.83 -14.29
CA GLN A 27 3.64 4.81 -14.09
C GLN A 27 4.20 6.23 -14.06
N GLU A 28 3.68 7.06 -14.96
CA GLU A 28 3.97 8.49 -14.91
C GLU A 28 3.39 9.09 -13.62
N PRO A 29 4.23 9.68 -12.74
CA PRO A 29 3.74 10.23 -11.49
C PRO A 29 2.76 11.39 -11.75
N PRO A 30 1.77 11.59 -10.87
CA PRO A 30 0.85 12.72 -10.94
C PRO A 30 1.59 14.05 -11.11
N ALA A 31 1.01 14.97 -11.90
CA ALA A 31 1.67 16.23 -12.26
C ALA A 31 2.15 17.04 -11.05
N TYR A 32 1.41 17.00 -9.93
CA TYR A 32 1.76 17.73 -8.72
C TYR A 32 2.97 17.14 -7.96
N LEU A 33 3.34 15.89 -8.20
CA LEU A 33 4.51 15.24 -7.59
C LEU A 33 5.79 15.41 -8.41
N LYS A 34 5.70 15.67 -9.73
CA LYS A 34 6.87 15.83 -10.60
C LYS A 34 7.85 16.90 -10.10
N PRO A 35 7.42 18.09 -9.64
CA PRO A 35 8.33 19.09 -9.09
C PRO A 35 9.02 18.65 -7.80
N LEU A 36 8.38 17.82 -6.96
CA LEU A 36 8.96 17.29 -5.73
C LEU A 36 9.98 16.19 -6.05
N LEU A 37 9.64 15.30 -6.96
CA LEU A 37 10.56 14.24 -7.43
C LEU A 37 11.81 14.83 -8.07
N ALA A 38 11.70 15.93 -8.80
CA ALA A 38 12.85 16.64 -9.40
C ALA A 38 13.76 17.32 -8.37
N GLN A 39 13.36 17.45 -7.11
CA GLN A 39 14.19 17.97 -6.02
C GLN A 39 14.98 16.88 -5.29
N LEU A 40 14.69 15.61 -5.57
CA LEU A 40 15.42 14.50 -4.96
C LEU A 40 16.79 14.36 -5.56
N HIS A 41 17.76 13.95 -4.75
CA HIS A 41 19.13 13.75 -5.19
C HIS A 41 19.24 12.58 -6.18
N ASP A 42 19.98 12.76 -7.28
CA ASP A 42 20.08 11.77 -8.37
C ASP A 42 20.52 10.39 -7.89
N GLU A 43 21.49 10.30 -6.95
CA GLU A 43 21.98 9.03 -6.41
C GLU A 43 20.86 8.27 -5.67
N VAL A 44 19.94 8.99 -4.99
CA VAL A 44 18.78 8.41 -4.31
C VAL A 44 17.76 7.88 -5.33
N VAL A 45 17.52 8.64 -6.39
CA VAL A 45 16.56 8.26 -7.45
C VAL A 45 17.05 7.07 -8.26
N MET A 46 18.33 7.04 -8.63
CA MET A 46 18.91 5.94 -9.45
C MET A 46 18.85 4.57 -8.76
N ARG A 47 18.79 4.52 -7.43
CA ARG A 47 18.74 3.27 -6.64
C ARG A 47 17.33 2.94 -6.15
N TYR A 48 16.31 3.32 -6.90
CA TYR A 48 14.93 3.03 -6.59
C TYR A 48 14.45 1.74 -7.29
N TYR A 49 13.85 0.84 -6.52
CA TYR A 49 13.41 -0.48 -6.97
C TYR A 49 11.92 -0.77 -6.67
N GLY A 50 11.13 0.26 -6.40
CA GLY A 50 9.70 0.14 -6.09
C GLY A 50 8.83 -0.10 -7.33
N CYS A 51 7.68 -0.74 -7.15
CA CYS A 51 6.75 -1.12 -8.23
C CYS A 51 5.52 -0.20 -8.37
N GLY A 52 5.44 0.86 -7.58
CA GLY A 52 4.33 1.80 -7.59
C GLY A 52 4.66 3.14 -6.95
N LEU A 53 3.68 4.02 -6.90
CA LEU A 53 3.76 5.28 -6.17
C LEU A 53 2.97 5.15 -4.86
N VAL A 54 3.68 5.17 -3.72
CA VAL A 54 3.06 4.99 -2.38
C VAL A 54 2.91 6.32 -1.65
N ALA A 55 2.19 7.27 -2.27
CA ALA A 55 1.91 8.59 -1.73
C ALA A 55 0.40 8.82 -1.61
N PRO A 56 -0.26 8.34 -0.52
CA PRO A 56 -1.68 8.56 -0.30
C PRO A 56 -1.99 10.04 -0.03
N GLN A 57 -3.28 10.37 -0.01
CA GLN A 57 -3.74 11.74 0.18
C GLN A 57 -3.59 12.23 1.63
N LEU A 58 -3.56 13.56 1.85
CA LEU A 58 -3.58 14.24 3.15
C LEU A 58 -2.42 13.86 4.08
N LEU A 59 -1.21 14.12 3.62
CA LEU A 59 0.03 13.76 4.32
C LEU A 59 0.57 14.87 5.24
N LYS A 60 0.11 16.11 5.10
CA LYS A 60 0.66 17.26 5.85
C LYS A 60 0.62 17.03 7.36
N GLY A 61 1.79 17.11 8.00
CA GLY A 61 1.95 16.93 9.45
C GLY A 61 1.88 15.48 9.93
N MET A 62 1.75 14.49 9.04
CA MET A 62 1.65 13.07 9.40
C MET A 62 3.00 12.47 9.81
N ARG A 63 2.94 11.44 10.64
CA ARG A 63 4.06 10.56 10.99
C ARG A 63 3.96 9.30 10.16
N ILE A 64 4.97 9.05 9.34
CA ILE A 64 4.98 7.95 8.38
C ILE A 64 6.15 7.00 8.65
N LEU A 65 5.89 5.69 8.55
CA LEU A 65 6.91 4.66 8.55
C LEU A 65 6.97 4.02 7.15
N ASP A 66 8.16 3.96 6.57
CA ASP A 66 8.44 3.29 5.31
C ASP A 66 9.18 1.96 5.56
N LEU A 67 8.57 0.85 5.17
CA LEU A 67 9.11 -0.49 5.32
C LEU A 67 9.86 -0.90 4.04
N GLY A 68 11.18 -1.07 4.15
CA GLY A 68 12.07 -1.32 3.03
C GLY A 68 12.41 -0.04 2.27
N SER A 69 12.86 0.97 3.01
CA SER A 69 13.07 2.32 2.49
C SER A 69 14.20 2.45 1.45
N GLY A 70 15.05 1.44 1.30
CA GLY A 70 16.17 1.45 0.38
C GLY A 70 17.04 2.69 0.51
N SER A 71 17.38 3.31 -0.63
CA SER A 71 18.12 4.58 -0.70
C SER A 71 17.35 5.82 -0.22
N GLY A 72 16.07 5.65 0.20
CA GLY A 72 15.25 6.72 0.79
C GLY A 72 14.45 7.55 -0.21
N ARG A 73 14.26 7.11 -1.46
CA ARG A 73 13.51 7.86 -2.47
C ARG A 73 12.09 8.19 -2.01
N ASP A 74 11.35 7.20 -1.53
CA ASP A 74 9.97 7.41 -1.04
C ASP A 74 9.96 8.16 0.29
N VAL A 75 10.92 7.91 1.19
CA VAL A 75 11.10 8.66 2.44
C VAL A 75 11.28 10.16 2.19
N TYR A 76 12.12 10.56 1.23
CA TYR A 76 12.35 11.97 0.93
C TYR A 76 11.18 12.62 0.21
N LEU A 77 10.52 11.91 -0.72
CA LEU A 77 9.28 12.39 -1.31
C LEU A 77 8.21 12.66 -0.24
N LEU A 78 8.03 11.70 0.68
CA LEU A 78 7.08 11.84 1.78
C LEU A 78 7.51 12.93 2.77
N SER A 79 8.82 13.10 3.03
CA SER A 79 9.34 14.21 3.83
C SER A 79 8.89 15.57 3.28
N ALA A 80 8.96 15.77 1.96
CA ALA A 80 8.48 16.99 1.32
C ALA A 80 6.95 17.15 1.44
N LEU A 81 6.19 16.05 1.37
CA LEU A 81 4.74 16.06 1.44
C LEU A 81 4.19 16.26 2.86
N VAL A 82 4.84 15.68 3.88
CA VAL A 82 4.41 15.88 5.27
C VAL A 82 4.80 17.25 5.81
N GLY A 83 5.80 17.89 5.20
CA GLY A 83 6.30 19.21 5.62
C GLY A 83 7.17 19.14 6.88
N GLU A 84 7.74 20.27 7.28
CA GLU A 84 8.70 20.37 8.38
C GLU A 84 8.20 19.81 9.73
N HIS A 85 6.89 19.84 9.97
CA HIS A 85 6.26 19.40 11.21
C HIS A 85 5.79 17.94 11.22
N GLY A 86 5.87 17.26 10.08
CA GLY A 86 5.69 15.82 9.98
C GLY A 86 6.98 15.06 10.28
N GLU A 87 6.91 13.74 10.27
CA GLU A 87 8.05 12.85 10.47
C GLU A 87 7.98 11.67 9.50
N VAL A 88 9.11 11.29 8.91
CA VAL A 88 9.20 10.06 8.12
C VAL A 88 10.34 9.20 8.64
N VAL A 89 10.02 7.95 8.99
CA VAL A 89 10.99 6.96 9.44
C VAL A 89 11.12 5.88 8.36
N GLY A 90 12.33 5.66 7.85
CA GLY A 90 12.64 4.57 6.94
C GLY A 90 13.30 3.40 7.67
N VAL A 91 12.87 2.17 7.40
CA VAL A 91 13.50 0.94 7.87
C VAL A 91 14.00 0.14 6.68
N ASP A 92 15.27 -0.23 6.69
CA ASP A 92 15.86 -1.12 5.69
C ASP A 92 16.89 -2.06 6.31
N MET A 93 17.10 -3.24 5.71
CA MET A 93 18.08 -4.21 6.18
C MET A 93 19.47 -4.03 5.55
N THR A 94 19.57 -3.26 4.45
CA THR A 94 20.73 -3.15 3.59
C THR A 94 21.57 -1.94 3.96
N ASP A 95 22.82 -2.16 4.43
CA ASP A 95 23.72 -1.09 4.86
C ASP A 95 24.06 -0.13 3.72
N GLU A 96 24.33 -0.66 2.52
CA GLU A 96 24.69 0.10 1.33
C GLU A 96 23.58 1.07 0.91
N GLN A 97 22.33 0.65 1.03
CA GLN A 97 21.18 1.50 0.74
C GLN A 97 20.99 2.60 1.81
N LEU A 98 21.07 2.21 3.07
CA LEU A 98 20.95 3.15 4.19
C LEU A 98 22.09 4.17 4.23
N GLU A 99 23.30 3.78 3.78
CA GLU A 99 24.42 4.72 3.67
C GLU A 99 24.13 5.82 2.64
N VAL A 100 23.58 5.48 1.47
CA VAL A 100 23.14 6.45 0.47
C VAL A 100 22.04 7.33 1.05
N ALA A 101 21.01 6.73 1.65
CA ALA A 101 19.91 7.47 2.27
C ALA A 101 20.45 8.52 3.28
N ARG A 102 21.26 8.12 4.24
CA ARG A 102 21.80 9.00 5.29
C ARG A 102 22.75 10.07 4.76
N ARG A 103 23.53 9.78 3.72
CA ARG A 103 24.46 10.71 3.08
C ARG A 103 23.78 11.96 2.55
N HIS A 104 22.57 11.83 2.03
CA HIS A 104 21.81 12.91 1.39
C HIS A 104 20.76 13.55 2.30
N GLN A 105 20.77 13.26 3.61
CA GLN A 105 19.79 13.79 4.56
C GLN A 105 19.88 15.32 4.70
N ASP A 106 21.09 15.86 4.78
CA ASP A 106 21.30 17.31 4.86
C ASP A 106 20.94 18.01 3.54
N TYR A 107 21.26 17.41 2.40
CA TYR A 107 20.84 17.92 1.08
C TYR A 107 19.33 18.13 1.00
N HIS A 108 18.54 17.12 1.38
CA HIS A 108 17.08 17.21 1.31
C HIS A 108 16.51 18.18 2.34
N ARG A 109 17.05 18.22 3.58
CA ARG A 109 16.68 19.23 4.57
C ARG A 109 16.83 20.65 3.99
N ASP A 110 17.99 20.93 3.38
CA ASP A 110 18.31 22.26 2.84
C ASP A 110 17.47 22.58 1.59
N THR A 111 17.28 21.59 0.71
CA THR A 111 16.45 21.73 -0.50
C THR A 111 14.99 22.02 -0.17
N PHE A 112 14.45 21.39 0.88
CA PHE A 112 13.07 21.63 1.33
C PHE A 112 12.94 22.85 2.23
N GLY A 113 14.05 23.50 2.61
CA GLY A 113 14.06 24.70 3.45
C GLY A 113 13.73 24.45 4.93
N TYR A 114 13.99 23.23 5.43
CA TYR A 114 13.71 22.87 6.81
C TYR A 114 14.84 23.27 7.75
N VAL A 115 14.47 23.73 8.96
CA VAL A 115 15.45 24.05 10.03
C VAL A 115 16.16 22.79 10.52
N LYS A 116 15.41 21.68 10.60
CA LYS A 116 15.89 20.36 11.02
C LYS A 116 15.33 19.29 10.09
N SER A 117 16.16 18.28 9.79
CA SER A 117 15.67 17.11 9.07
C SER A 117 14.52 16.43 9.82
N ASN A 118 13.45 16.12 9.11
CA ASN A 118 12.28 15.40 9.61
C ASN A 118 12.28 13.93 9.24
N VAL A 119 13.43 13.40 8.77
CA VAL A 119 13.59 11.98 8.43
C VAL A 119 14.56 11.27 9.37
N ARG A 120 14.33 9.98 9.58
CA ARG A 120 15.18 9.08 10.36
C ARG A 120 15.28 7.72 9.65
N PHE A 121 16.48 7.16 9.56
CA PHE A 121 16.72 5.86 8.96
C PHE A 121 17.21 4.84 9.99
N LEU A 122 16.50 3.72 10.12
CA LEU A 122 16.79 2.63 11.03
C LEU A 122 17.24 1.40 10.23
N LYS A 123 18.29 0.73 10.72
CA LYS A 123 18.67 -0.58 10.20
C LYS A 123 17.86 -1.67 10.91
N GLY A 124 17.15 -2.49 10.14
CA GLY A 124 16.40 -3.61 10.69
C GLY A 124 15.66 -4.40 9.61
N TYR A 125 15.15 -5.55 10.03
CA TYR A 125 14.31 -6.40 9.21
C TYR A 125 12.84 -6.06 9.45
N ILE A 126 12.04 -6.02 8.39
CA ILE A 126 10.60 -5.71 8.51
C ILE A 126 9.81 -6.79 9.29
N GLU A 127 10.36 -7.99 9.43
CA GLU A 127 9.81 -9.05 10.29
C GLU A 127 10.22 -8.92 11.76
N GLU A 128 11.06 -7.94 12.08
CA GLU A 128 11.62 -7.75 13.42
C GLU A 128 11.44 -6.31 13.92
N LEU A 129 10.33 -5.67 13.56
CA LEU A 129 10.00 -4.29 13.95
C LEU A 129 9.86 -4.15 15.48
N ASP A 130 9.55 -5.22 16.18
CA ASP A 130 9.51 -5.31 17.64
C ASP A 130 10.89 -5.16 18.30
N LYS A 131 11.98 -5.30 17.54
CA LYS A 131 13.36 -5.11 18.01
C LYS A 131 13.88 -3.68 17.79
N LEU A 132 13.13 -2.86 17.08
CA LEU A 132 13.50 -1.49 16.77
C LEU A 132 12.87 -0.53 17.80
N ASP A 133 13.49 0.65 17.95
CA ASP A 133 12.96 1.73 18.78
C ASP A 133 11.79 2.43 18.06
N LEU A 134 10.64 1.72 18.01
CA LEU A 134 9.39 2.14 17.41
C LEU A 134 8.26 2.00 18.44
N GLU A 135 7.54 3.08 18.69
CA GLU A 135 6.43 3.11 19.65
C GLU A 135 5.15 2.54 19.04
N ASP A 136 4.37 1.81 19.86
CA ASP A 136 3.04 1.33 19.49
C ASP A 136 2.09 2.51 19.25
N SER A 137 1.18 2.36 18.27
CA SER A 137 0.18 3.38 17.94
C SER A 137 0.77 4.78 17.69
N TYR A 138 1.94 4.84 17.05
CA TYR A 138 2.67 6.08 16.82
C TYR A 138 2.48 6.67 15.43
N PHE A 139 2.38 5.81 14.41
CA PHE A 139 2.32 6.24 13.02
C PHE A 139 0.89 6.46 12.54
N ASP A 140 0.69 7.54 11.82
CA ASP A 140 -0.57 7.84 11.13
C ASP A 140 -0.71 6.98 9.86
N ILE A 141 0.41 6.75 9.19
CA ILE A 141 0.49 5.97 7.95
C ILE A 141 1.74 5.10 7.99
N ILE A 142 1.60 3.87 7.55
CA ILE A 142 2.74 3.01 7.21
C ILE A 142 2.68 2.73 5.72
N ILE A 143 3.81 2.79 5.06
CA ILE A 143 3.93 2.46 3.63
C ILE A 143 4.90 1.31 3.40
N SER A 144 4.80 0.69 2.23
CA SER A 144 5.79 -0.24 1.71
C SER A 144 5.70 -0.32 0.19
N ASN A 145 6.82 -0.51 -0.48
CA ASN A 145 6.87 -0.54 -1.94
C ASN A 145 7.71 -1.73 -2.43
N CYS A 146 7.05 -2.81 -2.87
CA CYS A 146 7.66 -4.06 -3.35
C CYS A 146 8.58 -4.77 -2.34
N VAL A 147 8.26 -4.74 -1.04
CA VAL A 147 9.12 -5.31 -0.01
C VAL A 147 8.44 -6.44 0.78
N ILE A 148 7.11 -6.39 0.93
CA ILE A 148 6.37 -7.39 1.72
C ILE A 148 6.55 -8.80 1.13
N ASN A 149 6.61 -8.91 -0.21
CA ASN A 149 6.84 -10.19 -0.88
C ASN A 149 8.22 -10.81 -0.59
N LEU A 150 9.21 -9.98 -0.27
CA LEU A 150 10.56 -10.42 0.12
C LEU A 150 10.64 -10.92 1.57
N SER A 151 9.63 -10.62 2.38
CA SER A 151 9.56 -11.08 3.77
C SER A 151 9.30 -12.58 3.87
N THR A 152 10.01 -13.22 4.79
CA THR A 152 9.83 -14.64 5.12
C THR A 152 8.70 -14.88 6.12
N ASP A 153 8.23 -13.84 6.81
CA ASP A 153 7.12 -13.90 7.80
C ASP A 153 6.14 -12.73 7.60
N LYS A 154 5.42 -12.77 6.47
CA LYS A 154 4.41 -11.77 6.14
C LYS A 154 3.31 -11.61 7.21
N PRO A 155 2.82 -12.70 7.87
CA PRO A 155 1.88 -12.57 8.98
C PRO A 155 2.41 -11.71 10.13
N LYS A 156 3.70 -11.86 10.49
CA LYS A 156 4.32 -11.05 11.56
C LYS A 156 4.43 -9.59 11.14
N VAL A 157 4.84 -9.32 9.89
CA VAL A 157 4.90 -7.95 9.35
C VAL A 157 3.54 -7.27 9.49
N LEU A 158 2.45 -7.89 9.04
CA LEU A 158 1.12 -7.29 9.10
C LEU A 158 0.64 -7.06 10.55
N ARG A 159 0.94 -7.96 11.47
CA ARG A 159 0.63 -7.76 12.90
C ARG A 159 1.41 -6.60 13.51
N ASP A 160 2.71 -6.49 13.21
CA ASP A 160 3.54 -5.38 13.69
C ASP A 160 3.10 -4.05 13.07
N VAL A 161 2.74 -4.03 11.78
CA VAL A 161 2.14 -2.85 11.13
C VAL A 161 0.88 -2.41 11.87
N LYS A 162 -0.04 -3.34 12.18
CA LYS A 162 -1.26 -3.00 12.93
C LYS A 162 -0.95 -2.44 14.32
N ARG A 163 0.03 -3.01 15.03
CA ARG A 163 0.47 -2.55 16.36
C ARG A 163 1.03 -1.13 16.32
N LEU A 164 1.83 -0.81 15.30
CA LEU A 164 2.50 0.49 15.16
C LEU A 164 1.58 1.61 14.64
N LEU A 165 0.48 1.26 13.94
CA LEU A 165 -0.50 2.22 13.47
C LEU A 165 -1.37 2.76 14.61
N LYS A 166 -1.60 4.08 14.60
CA LYS A 166 -2.65 4.69 15.42
C LYS A 166 -4.02 4.13 15.07
N PRO A 167 -5.01 4.18 15.99
CA PRO A 167 -6.40 4.06 15.62
C PRO A 167 -6.75 5.09 14.52
N GLY A 168 -7.41 4.63 13.45
CA GLY A 168 -7.71 5.46 12.27
C GLY A 168 -6.57 5.61 11.27
N GLY A 169 -5.38 5.10 11.58
CA GLY A 169 -4.25 5.07 10.67
C GLY A 169 -4.40 4.03 9.56
N GLU A 170 -3.59 4.12 8.52
CA GLU A 170 -3.62 3.17 7.41
C GLU A 170 -2.25 2.61 7.06
N PHE A 171 -2.25 1.37 6.59
CA PHE A 171 -1.16 0.78 5.83
C PHE A 171 -1.47 0.92 4.33
N TYR A 172 -0.68 1.72 3.63
CA TYR A 172 -0.83 2.00 2.20
C TYR A 172 0.39 1.49 1.46
N PHE A 173 0.25 0.46 0.64
CA PHE A 173 1.41 -0.19 0.06
C PHE A 173 1.13 -0.79 -1.31
N SER A 174 2.18 -0.85 -2.13
CA SER A 174 2.17 -1.50 -3.43
C SER A 174 3.07 -2.73 -3.41
N ASP A 175 2.58 -3.84 -3.97
CA ASP A 175 3.37 -5.06 -4.14
C ASP A 175 2.87 -5.89 -5.32
N VAL A 176 3.56 -6.98 -5.63
CA VAL A 176 3.22 -7.90 -6.71
C VAL A 176 2.33 -9.02 -6.19
N TYR A 177 1.26 -9.31 -6.93
CA TYR A 177 0.32 -10.40 -6.64
C TYR A 177 0.19 -11.33 -7.84
N ALA A 178 -0.09 -12.62 -7.57
CA ALA A 178 -0.29 -13.63 -8.60
C ALA A 178 -1.78 -13.97 -8.78
N ASP A 179 -2.19 -14.33 -10.01
CA ASP A 179 -3.55 -14.84 -10.33
C ASP A 179 -3.82 -16.22 -9.71
N ARG A 180 -2.78 -16.94 -9.33
CA ARG A 180 -2.80 -18.26 -8.70
C ARG A 180 -1.57 -18.46 -7.81
N ARG A 181 -1.56 -19.48 -6.94
CA ARG A 181 -0.41 -19.75 -6.08
C ARG A 181 0.83 -20.08 -6.91
N VAL A 182 1.93 -19.41 -6.58
CA VAL A 182 3.24 -19.68 -7.22
C VAL A 182 3.72 -21.07 -6.83
N PRO A 183 4.07 -21.95 -7.77
CA PRO A 183 4.55 -23.31 -7.48
C PRO A 183 5.89 -23.30 -6.73
N ASP A 184 6.13 -24.33 -5.91
CA ASP A 184 7.32 -24.41 -5.06
C ASP A 184 8.64 -24.41 -5.84
N ASN A 185 8.66 -24.98 -7.06
CA ASN A 185 9.83 -24.96 -7.92
C ASN A 185 10.23 -23.55 -8.41
N LEU A 186 9.31 -22.60 -8.42
CA LEU A 186 9.58 -21.20 -8.76
C LEU A 186 9.89 -20.35 -7.51
N ARG A 187 9.34 -20.71 -6.34
CA ARG A 187 9.55 -19.98 -5.09
C ARG A 187 10.99 -19.95 -4.63
N ASN A 188 11.77 -20.96 -4.99
CA ASN A 188 13.17 -21.10 -4.60
C ASN A 188 14.15 -20.56 -5.64
N ASP A 189 13.66 -19.88 -6.66
CA ASP A 189 14.49 -19.25 -7.67
C ASP A 189 14.98 -17.87 -7.19
N PRO A 190 16.31 -17.65 -7.03
CA PRO A 190 16.83 -16.41 -6.46
C PRO A 190 16.52 -15.18 -7.31
N VAL A 191 16.53 -15.31 -8.64
CA VAL A 191 16.22 -14.21 -9.56
C VAL A 191 14.75 -13.83 -9.44
N LEU A 192 13.84 -14.82 -9.60
CA LEU A 192 12.40 -14.58 -9.47
C LEU A 192 12.02 -14.04 -8.06
N TYR A 193 12.78 -14.42 -7.04
CA TYR A 193 12.56 -13.93 -5.69
C TYR A 193 12.99 -12.47 -5.55
N GLY A 194 14.19 -12.12 -6.03
CA GLY A 194 14.68 -10.73 -6.05
C GLY A 194 13.79 -9.80 -6.88
N GLU A 195 13.19 -10.32 -7.96
CA GLU A 195 12.23 -9.59 -8.82
C GLU A 195 10.79 -9.56 -8.24
N CYS A 196 10.59 -9.90 -6.96
CA CYS A 196 9.30 -9.95 -6.25
C CYS A 196 8.26 -10.94 -6.82
N LEU A 197 8.60 -11.76 -7.83
CA LEU A 197 7.67 -12.70 -8.46
C LEU A 197 7.52 -14.00 -7.67
N ALA A 198 8.63 -14.59 -7.22
CA ALA A 198 8.60 -15.87 -6.49
C ALA A 198 7.95 -15.74 -5.09
N GLY A 199 8.08 -14.57 -4.46
CA GLY A 199 7.46 -14.26 -3.18
C GLY A 199 6.01 -13.75 -3.27
N ALA A 200 5.51 -13.50 -4.50
CA ALA A 200 4.18 -12.96 -4.72
C ALA A 200 3.09 -13.88 -4.17
N LEU A 201 2.20 -13.33 -3.37
CA LEU A 201 1.02 -14.05 -2.88
C LEU A 201 -0.04 -14.15 -3.99
N TYR A 202 -0.76 -15.26 -3.99
CA TYR A 202 -2.04 -15.32 -4.67
C TYR A 202 -2.96 -14.28 -4.03
N TRP A 203 -3.63 -13.44 -4.84
CA TRP A 203 -4.38 -12.29 -4.35
C TRP A 203 -5.37 -12.62 -3.22
N ASN A 204 -6.07 -13.77 -3.32
CA ASN A 204 -7.03 -14.17 -2.28
C ASN A 204 -6.36 -14.70 -1.00
N ASP A 205 -5.18 -15.32 -1.10
CA ASP A 205 -4.39 -15.69 0.08
C ASP A 205 -3.92 -14.44 0.83
N PHE A 206 -3.58 -13.36 0.11
CA PHE A 206 -3.26 -12.06 0.71
C PHE A 206 -4.47 -11.47 1.45
N LEU A 207 -5.66 -11.42 0.82
CA LEU A 207 -6.86 -10.89 1.47
C LEU A 207 -7.19 -11.63 2.77
N ASN A 208 -7.08 -12.96 2.74
CA ASN A 208 -7.29 -13.78 3.94
C ASN A 208 -6.23 -13.52 5.01
N LEU A 209 -4.97 -13.38 4.62
CA LEU A 209 -3.88 -13.06 5.53
C LEU A 209 -4.07 -11.69 6.20
N ALA A 210 -4.44 -10.67 5.44
CA ALA A 210 -4.72 -9.33 5.96
C ALA A 210 -5.87 -9.36 7.00
N LYS A 211 -6.97 -10.06 6.68
CA LYS A 211 -8.10 -10.25 7.60
C LYS A 211 -7.68 -11.00 8.89
N GLN A 212 -6.91 -12.06 8.78
CA GLN A 212 -6.38 -12.81 9.93
C GLN A 212 -5.41 -11.98 10.77
N SER A 213 -4.73 -11.01 10.17
CA SER A 213 -3.83 -10.08 10.86
C SER A 213 -4.56 -8.88 11.50
N GLY A 214 -5.90 -8.83 11.40
CA GLY A 214 -6.75 -7.83 12.04
C GLY A 214 -7.13 -6.64 11.16
N PHE A 215 -6.87 -6.70 9.84
CA PHE A 215 -7.37 -5.74 8.87
C PHE A 215 -8.61 -6.32 8.18
N ALA A 216 -9.80 -6.04 8.70
CA ALA A 216 -11.04 -6.72 8.32
C ALA A 216 -11.43 -6.51 6.85
N ASP A 217 -11.10 -5.35 6.27
CA ASP A 217 -11.51 -4.95 4.92
C ASP A 217 -10.36 -4.32 4.13
N PRO A 218 -9.48 -5.14 3.50
CA PRO A 218 -8.43 -4.65 2.59
C PRO A 218 -9.05 -4.03 1.33
N ARG A 219 -8.67 -2.79 0.99
CA ARG A 219 -9.17 -2.05 -0.16
C ARG A 219 -8.12 -1.98 -1.27
N LEU A 220 -8.48 -2.46 -2.46
CA LEU A 220 -7.68 -2.29 -3.67
C LEU A 220 -7.82 -0.83 -4.15
N VAL A 221 -6.71 -0.13 -4.32
CA VAL A 221 -6.70 1.25 -4.80
C VAL A 221 -6.51 1.28 -6.32
N GLU A 222 -5.55 0.52 -6.80
CA GLU A 222 -5.25 0.39 -8.22
C GLU A 222 -4.51 -0.92 -8.49
N SER A 223 -4.59 -1.39 -9.72
CA SER A 223 -3.79 -2.54 -10.16
C SER A 223 -3.45 -2.44 -11.65
N ARG A 224 -2.30 -3.01 -12.01
CA ARG A 224 -1.89 -3.19 -13.39
C ARG A 224 -1.29 -4.57 -13.60
N ARG A 225 -1.55 -5.16 -14.76
CA ARG A 225 -0.91 -6.42 -15.14
C ARG A 225 0.57 -6.16 -15.47
N LEU A 226 1.45 -7.00 -14.93
CA LEU A 226 2.86 -6.99 -15.29
C LEU A 226 3.07 -7.71 -16.64
N THR A 227 3.96 -7.15 -17.46
CA THR A 227 4.50 -7.81 -18.65
C THR A 227 5.91 -8.33 -18.33
N ILE A 228 6.21 -9.54 -18.74
CA ILE A 228 7.54 -10.13 -18.56
C ILE A 228 8.23 -10.09 -19.91
N GLU A 229 9.18 -9.18 -20.09
CA GLU A 229 9.86 -8.97 -21.37
C GLU A 229 11.04 -9.93 -21.61
N ASN A 230 11.49 -10.61 -20.54
CA ASN A 230 12.54 -11.61 -20.62
C ASN A 230 11.94 -12.98 -21.01
N PRO A 231 12.22 -13.52 -22.24
CA PRO A 231 11.61 -14.75 -22.72
C PRO A 231 11.96 -15.99 -21.87
N ASP A 232 13.14 -16.03 -21.26
CA ASP A 232 13.56 -17.14 -20.41
C ASP A 232 12.78 -17.16 -19.10
N ILE A 233 12.53 -15.97 -18.52
CA ILE A 233 11.69 -15.82 -17.34
C ILE A 233 10.23 -16.14 -17.69
N GLU A 234 9.70 -15.62 -18.80
CA GLU A 234 8.34 -15.91 -19.27
C GLU A 234 8.10 -17.42 -19.48
N ALA A 235 9.05 -18.10 -20.12
CA ALA A 235 8.98 -19.54 -20.34
C ALA A 235 8.96 -20.35 -19.02
N ARG A 236 9.68 -19.88 -17.98
CA ARG A 236 9.70 -20.50 -16.64
C ARG A 236 8.41 -20.27 -15.87
N LEU A 237 7.82 -19.08 -15.97
CA LEU A 237 6.57 -18.72 -15.32
C LEU A 237 5.34 -19.39 -15.97
N GLY A 238 5.41 -19.72 -17.25
CA GLY A 238 4.36 -20.42 -17.97
C GLY A 238 3.05 -19.62 -18.06
N ARG A 239 1.96 -20.15 -17.46
CA ARG A 239 0.63 -19.51 -17.53
C ARG A 239 0.35 -18.58 -16.35
N GLN A 240 1.28 -18.37 -15.45
CA GLN A 240 1.09 -17.47 -14.32
C GLN A 240 1.02 -16.01 -14.76
N ARG A 241 0.14 -15.26 -14.13
CA ARG A 241 -0.01 -13.82 -14.36
C ARG A 241 0.26 -13.09 -13.06
N PHE A 242 0.98 -12.00 -13.18
CA PHE A 242 1.34 -11.15 -12.05
C PHE A 242 0.76 -9.75 -12.25
N TYR A 243 0.45 -9.12 -11.13
CA TYR A 243 -0.13 -7.79 -11.08
C TYR A 243 0.60 -6.97 -10.02
N SER A 244 1.03 -5.77 -10.37
CA SER A 244 1.34 -4.76 -9.38
C SER A 244 0.02 -4.20 -8.88
N ALA A 245 -0.19 -4.20 -7.56
CA ALA A 245 -1.41 -3.67 -6.98
C ALA A 245 -1.13 -2.90 -5.70
N THR A 246 -1.81 -1.77 -5.56
CA THR A 246 -1.76 -0.90 -4.38
C THR A 246 -2.98 -1.17 -3.52
N TYR A 247 -2.75 -1.46 -2.26
CA TYR A 247 -3.78 -1.68 -1.25
C TYR A 247 -3.70 -0.64 -0.14
N ARG A 248 -4.87 -0.40 0.50
CA ARG A 248 -4.96 0.30 1.78
C ARG A 248 -5.70 -0.55 2.81
N LEU A 249 -5.14 -0.63 4.00
CA LEU A 249 -5.66 -1.37 5.12
C LEU A 249 -5.78 -0.42 6.30
N PHE A 250 -7.00 -0.19 6.81
CA PHE A 250 -7.22 0.74 7.92
C PHE A 250 -7.14 0.04 9.28
N ASN A 251 -6.48 0.66 10.24
CA ASN A 251 -6.52 0.27 11.65
C ASN A 251 -7.72 0.92 12.33
N ILE A 252 -8.91 0.43 12.03
CA ILE A 252 -10.19 0.93 12.56
C ILE A 252 -10.92 -0.24 13.20
N ASP A 253 -11.31 -0.05 14.48
CA ASP A 253 -12.17 -1.01 15.15
C ASP A 253 -13.61 -0.89 14.64
N GLY A 254 -14.29 -2.03 14.55
CA GLY A 254 -15.68 -2.09 14.09
C GLY A 254 -15.85 -2.27 12.58
N LEU A 255 -14.75 -2.38 11.81
CA LEU A 255 -14.87 -2.83 10.42
C LEU A 255 -15.32 -4.29 10.37
N GLU A 256 -16.27 -4.56 9.48
CA GLU A 256 -16.89 -5.87 9.28
C GLU A 256 -16.20 -6.61 8.12
N PRO A 257 -16.23 -7.97 8.13
CA PRO A 257 -15.58 -8.76 7.08
C PRO A 257 -16.30 -8.69 5.71
N ALA A 258 -17.49 -8.11 5.67
CA ALA A 258 -18.32 -7.89 4.49
C ALA A 258 -18.82 -6.43 4.44
N CYS A 259 -19.28 -6.00 3.27
CA CYS A 259 -19.89 -4.67 3.10
C CYS A 259 -21.35 -4.73 3.56
N GLU A 260 -21.62 -4.37 4.81
CA GLU A 260 -22.96 -4.33 5.38
C GLU A 260 -23.62 -2.97 5.14
N ASP A 261 -24.94 -2.98 4.86
CA ASP A 261 -25.74 -1.79 4.58
C ASP A 261 -26.46 -1.31 5.85
N TYR A 262 -26.23 -0.05 6.21
CA TYR A 262 -26.91 0.66 7.28
C TYR A 262 -27.68 1.89 6.76
N GLY A 263 -27.89 1.99 5.45
CA GLY A 263 -28.55 3.14 4.82
C GLY A 263 -27.72 4.42 4.86
N GLN A 264 -26.39 4.30 4.86
CA GLN A 264 -25.47 5.41 5.02
C GLN A 264 -25.06 6.01 3.69
N ALA A 265 -24.70 7.29 3.72
CA ALA A 265 -24.13 7.98 2.58
C ALA A 265 -23.13 9.06 3.05
N VAL A 266 -22.30 9.53 2.12
CA VAL A 266 -21.36 10.61 2.35
C VAL A 266 -21.44 11.65 1.24
N VAL A 267 -21.02 12.89 1.56
CA VAL A 267 -20.84 13.96 0.58
C VAL A 267 -19.42 14.48 0.71
N TYR A 268 -18.64 14.36 -0.35
CA TYR A 268 -17.31 14.93 -0.41
C TYR A 268 -17.38 16.45 -0.60
N LYS A 269 -16.61 17.21 0.24
CA LYS A 269 -16.64 18.68 0.22
C LYS A 269 -15.72 19.33 -0.82
N GLY A 270 -14.88 18.55 -1.52
CA GLY A 270 -13.88 19.09 -2.48
C GLY A 270 -12.71 19.82 -1.82
N THR A 271 -12.41 19.54 -0.57
CA THR A 271 -11.43 20.29 0.24
C THR A 271 -10.09 19.59 0.40
N VAL A 272 -9.87 18.45 -0.25
CA VAL A 272 -8.56 17.80 -0.31
C VAL A 272 -7.74 18.45 -1.44
N ASP A 273 -6.56 18.96 -1.08
CA ASP A 273 -5.62 19.53 -2.04
C ASP A 273 -5.37 18.55 -3.21
N GLN A 274 -5.27 19.06 -4.44
CA GLN A 274 -5.10 18.30 -5.68
C GLN A 274 -6.29 17.42 -6.10
N HIS A 275 -7.36 17.32 -5.29
CA HIS A 275 -8.56 16.52 -5.56
C HIS A 275 -9.87 17.32 -5.45
N PRO A 276 -9.99 18.55 -6.04
CA PRO A 276 -11.15 19.42 -5.81
C PRO A 276 -12.45 18.90 -6.45
N HIS A 277 -12.38 17.98 -7.40
CA HIS A 277 -13.54 17.51 -8.17
C HIS A 277 -14.06 16.15 -7.72
N ALA A 278 -13.18 15.28 -7.23
CA ALA A 278 -13.54 13.95 -6.73
C ALA A 278 -12.46 13.44 -5.77
N PHE A 279 -12.87 12.58 -4.83
CA PHE A 279 -12.00 11.84 -3.93
C PHE A 279 -12.09 10.35 -4.25
N SER A 280 -10.96 9.70 -4.52
CA SER A 280 -10.87 8.25 -4.67
C SER A 280 -10.39 7.62 -3.36
N LEU A 281 -11.25 6.81 -2.73
CA LEU A 281 -10.86 5.99 -1.60
C LEU A 281 -10.16 4.72 -2.08
N ASP A 282 -10.74 4.04 -3.05
CA ASP A 282 -10.28 2.81 -3.66
C ASP A 282 -10.76 2.75 -5.14
N ASP A 283 -10.56 1.64 -5.83
CA ASP A 283 -10.91 1.46 -7.25
C ASP A 283 -12.42 1.48 -7.53
N HIS A 284 -13.26 1.31 -6.51
CA HIS A 284 -14.72 1.34 -6.62
C HIS A 284 -15.37 2.61 -6.06
N HIS A 285 -14.68 3.34 -5.19
CA HIS A 285 -15.24 4.51 -4.50
C HIS A 285 -14.60 5.80 -4.98
N VAL A 286 -15.10 6.32 -6.13
CA VAL A 286 -14.76 7.66 -6.66
C VAL A 286 -15.92 8.60 -6.33
N ILE A 287 -15.75 9.46 -5.33
CA ILE A 287 -16.79 10.27 -4.72
C ILE A 287 -16.69 11.69 -5.27
N GLU A 288 -17.60 12.08 -6.16
CA GLU A 288 -17.62 13.40 -6.76
C GLU A 288 -18.04 14.49 -5.75
N THR A 289 -17.42 15.66 -5.86
CA THR A 289 -17.66 16.78 -4.97
C THR A 289 -19.14 17.22 -4.99
N GLY A 290 -19.72 17.34 -3.80
CA GLY A 290 -21.10 17.84 -3.60
C GLY A 290 -22.21 16.84 -3.90
N LYS A 291 -21.90 15.63 -4.41
CA LYS A 291 -22.88 14.58 -4.65
C LYS A 291 -23.06 13.69 -3.43
N VAL A 292 -24.31 13.28 -3.17
CA VAL A 292 -24.60 12.23 -2.18
C VAL A 292 -24.14 10.90 -2.77
N PHE A 293 -23.27 10.19 -2.06
CA PHE A 293 -22.73 8.90 -2.47
C PHE A 293 -23.10 7.84 -1.40
N PRO A 294 -23.96 6.85 -1.72
CA PRO A 294 -24.28 5.76 -0.80
C PRO A 294 -23.04 4.92 -0.51
N VAL A 295 -22.86 4.50 0.74
CA VAL A 295 -21.70 3.73 1.19
C VAL A 295 -22.10 2.64 2.18
N CYS A 296 -21.36 1.53 2.19
CA CYS A 296 -21.46 0.52 3.23
C CYS A 296 -20.90 1.04 4.57
N GLY A 297 -21.22 0.34 5.67
CA GLY A 297 -20.74 0.68 7.01
C GLY A 297 -19.22 0.82 7.10
N ASN A 298 -18.48 -0.07 6.44
CA ASN A 298 -17.01 -0.01 6.42
C ASN A 298 -16.49 1.26 5.75
N THR A 299 -16.99 1.61 4.57
CA THR A 299 -16.58 2.83 3.85
C THR A 299 -16.92 4.08 4.67
N TRP A 300 -18.10 4.10 5.31
CA TRP A 300 -18.49 5.19 6.20
C TRP A 300 -17.48 5.36 7.36
N LEU A 301 -17.14 4.25 8.05
CA LEU A 301 -16.14 4.25 9.13
C LEU A 301 -14.74 4.63 8.65
N MET A 302 -14.29 4.13 7.49
CA MET A 302 -12.98 4.48 6.92
C MET A 302 -12.83 5.97 6.68
N LEU A 303 -13.91 6.63 6.24
CA LEU A 303 -13.91 8.08 6.03
C LEU A 303 -14.06 8.86 7.35
N GLU A 304 -14.91 8.39 8.29
CA GLU A 304 -15.25 9.11 9.52
C GLU A 304 -14.18 8.95 10.63
N LYS A 305 -13.54 7.77 10.72
CA LYS A 305 -12.56 7.46 11.77
C LYS A 305 -11.11 7.69 11.35
N SER A 306 -10.86 8.27 10.19
CA SER A 306 -9.51 8.53 9.69
C SER A 306 -9.27 10.03 9.46
N ARG A 307 -8.08 10.37 8.94
CA ARG A 307 -7.73 11.75 8.55
C ARG A 307 -8.65 12.37 7.51
N PHE A 308 -9.54 11.59 6.90
CA PHE A 308 -10.47 12.08 5.88
C PHE A 308 -11.72 12.76 6.46
N ALA A 309 -12.02 12.61 7.74
CA ALA A 309 -13.30 12.98 8.37
C ALA A 309 -13.75 14.42 8.10
N GLU A 310 -12.84 15.38 8.21
CA GLU A 310 -13.17 16.80 8.02
C GLU A 310 -13.55 17.17 6.57
N HIS A 311 -13.18 16.33 5.59
CA HIS A 311 -13.41 16.54 4.18
C HIS A 311 -14.77 16.00 3.69
N PHE A 312 -15.53 15.34 4.58
CA PHE A 312 -16.82 14.73 4.25
C PHE A 312 -17.94 15.24 5.15
N THR A 313 -19.16 15.19 4.62
CA THR A 313 -20.40 15.25 5.40
C THR A 313 -20.98 13.84 5.45
N PHE A 314 -21.35 13.38 6.65
CA PHE A 314 -21.86 12.04 6.91
C PHE A 314 -23.36 12.06 7.07
N ILE A 315 -24.06 11.08 6.47
CA ILE A 315 -25.51 10.89 6.47
C ILE A 315 -25.78 9.49 6.96
N GLY A 316 -26.75 9.34 7.87
CA GLY A 316 -27.13 8.04 8.46
C GLY A 316 -26.36 7.72 9.75
N ASN A 317 -26.62 6.55 10.28
CA ASN A 317 -26.04 6.00 11.51
C ASN A 317 -26.03 4.46 11.43
N PHE A 318 -25.77 3.75 12.53
CA PHE A 318 -25.75 2.28 12.59
C PHE A 318 -26.99 1.69 13.27
N ASP A 319 -28.11 2.44 13.40
CA ASP A 319 -29.29 1.99 14.16
C ASP A 319 -30.07 0.89 13.44
N THR A 320 -30.04 0.88 12.10
CA THR A 320 -30.81 -0.09 11.29
C THR A 320 -29.87 -0.78 10.30
N HIS A 321 -29.86 -2.11 10.33
CA HIS A 321 -29.11 -2.94 9.39
C HIS A 321 -30.06 -3.45 8.29
N TYR A 322 -29.65 -3.25 7.03
CA TYR A 322 -30.43 -3.62 5.84
C TYR A 322 -29.89 -4.85 5.11
N GLY A 323 -28.85 -5.51 5.63
CA GLY A 323 -28.22 -6.67 5.03
C GLY A 323 -26.96 -6.30 4.25
N ILE A 324 -26.59 -7.12 3.27
CA ILE A 324 -25.42 -6.88 2.42
C ILE A 324 -25.67 -5.66 1.52
N PHE A 325 -24.70 -4.76 1.44
CA PHE A 325 -24.75 -3.60 0.56
C PHE A 325 -24.76 -4.06 -0.90
N GLU A 326 -25.73 -3.59 -1.67
CA GLU A 326 -25.93 -3.99 -3.07
C GLU A 326 -24.70 -3.65 -3.93
N GLY A 327 -24.25 -4.60 -4.73
CA GLY A 327 -23.11 -4.45 -5.63
C GLY A 327 -21.73 -4.69 -5.00
N CYS A 328 -21.62 -5.01 -3.70
CA CYS A 328 -20.35 -5.29 -3.02
C CYS A 328 -19.84 -6.74 -3.17
N GLY A 329 -20.26 -7.46 -4.20
CA GLY A 329 -19.67 -8.76 -4.57
C GLY A 329 -20.13 -9.97 -3.73
N LEU A 330 -20.98 -9.79 -2.74
CA LEU A 330 -21.65 -10.86 -2.00
C LEU A 330 -23.15 -10.84 -2.31
N ASN A 331 -23.74 -12.02 -2.50
CA ASN A 331 -25.16 -12.19 -2.68
C ASN A 331 -25.74 -12.95 -1.49
N VAL A 332 -27.03 -12.71 -1.20
CA VAL A 332 -27.78 -13.51 -0.23
C VAL A 332 -27.81 -14.97 -0.70
N PRO A 333 -27.37 -15.95 0.13
CA PRO A 333 -27.23 -17.34 -0.32
C PRO A 333 -28.54 -18.12 -0.38
N PHE A 334 -29.66 -17.47 -0.12
CA PHE A 334 -30.98 -18.09 -0.10
C PHE A 334 -31.71 -17.75 -1.40
N GLU A 335 -32.44 -18.73 -1.95
CA GLU A 335 -33.32 -18.53 -3.09
C GLU A 335 -34.65 -17.93 -2.59
N ASP A 336 -35.03 -16.77 -3.13
CA ASP A 336 -36.41 -16.26 -2.98
C ASP A 336 -37.30 -17.07 -3.92
N ASN A 337 -38.10 -17.98 -3.36
CA ASN A 337 -39.06 -18.80 -4.11
C ASN A 337 -40.18 -17.98 -4.80
N ASP A 338 -40.20 -16.65 -4.63
CA ASP A 338 -41.19 -15.74 -5.26
C ASP A 338 -40.75 -15.16 -6.60
N ALA A 339 -39.49 -15.32 -7.01
CA ALA A 339 -38.98 -14.92 -8.35
C ALA A 339 -39.00 -16.15 -9.27
N GLY A 340 -39.87 -16.12 -10.26
CA GLY A 340 -40.03 -17.19 -11.23
C GLY A 340 -38.68 -17.62 -11.84
N ASN A 341 -38.48 -18.88 -11.75
CA ASN A 341 -37.48 -19.76 -12.31
C ASN A 341 -36.79 -19.26 -13.59
N ASP A 342 -35.62 -18.64 -13.44
CA ASP A 342 -34.63 -18.57 -14.51
C ASP A 342 -33.31 -19.15 -13.95
N GLY A 343 -33.30 -20.51 -13.89
CA GLY A 343 -32.19 -21.27 -13.37
C GLY A 343 -30.95 -21.15 -14.24
N ALA A 344 -29.90 -20.62 -13.67
CA ALA A 344 -28.55 -20.92 -14.10
C ALA A 344 -27.98 -22.03 -13.21
N PRO A 345 -27.49 -23.15 -13.77
CA PRO A 345 -26.94 -24.22 -12.96
C PRO A 345 -25.59 -23.84 -12.38
N CYS A 346 -25.45 -24.02 -11.06
CA CYS A 346 -24.14 -24.09 -10.41
C CYS A 346 -23.39 -25.33 -10.90
N CYS A 347 -22.16 -25.15 -11.42
CA CYS A 347 -21.15 -26.21 -11.52
C CYS A 347 -20.14 -26.06 -10.41
#